data_8df62369a41fd1f8d2bd89d483f6d3fc
#
_entry.id   8df62369a41fd1f8d2bd89d483f6d3fc
#
_cell.length_a   1.000
_cell.length_b   1.000
_cell.length_c   1.000
_cell.angle_alpha   90.00
_cell.angle_beta   90.00
_cell.angle_gamma   90.00
#
_symmetry.space_group_name_H-M   'P 1'
#
loop_
_entity.id
_entity.type
_entity.pdbx_description
1 polymer ?
#
loop_
_entity_poly.entity_id
_entity_poly.type
_entity_poly.pdbx_seq_one_letter_code
_entity_poly.pdbx_strand_id
1 'polypeptide(L)'
;MRYQNRLQEAEARYNDLNARMADPAVINDPEQYRKTAKAHSELTELVAKYRDWTRAEKELEDARAMLTESDPELQQMAQLEVVRLEPEVDALERDLEILLLPKDPNDEKNVILEIRKGAGGDEASLFAAEVFRMYTRYAEEQGWKVEITSLSESSVGGLNEVIAMVSGNKVYSRLKYESGVHRVQRVPATETQGRVHTSTITVVVMPEADEVDVQIDPKDIRIDTFCSSGPGGQSVNTTYSAVRITHLPTNTVVSCQDEKSQIKNRAKAMQVLRSRLYQMELEKQLAQIGAERKSMVGTGDRSEKIRTYNFPQNRVTDHRIGLTLHQLDLVMDGRLQPIIDALTTYYQSERLREQGEAA
;
A
#
# COMPACT_ATOMS: atom_id res chain seq x y z
N MET A 1 26.38 1.09 16.45
CA MET A 1 25.19 1.04 15.59
C MET A 1 25.37 1.86 14.31
N ARG A 2 25.07 1.30 13.12
CA ARG A 2 25.33 1.94 11.79
C ARG A 2 24.43 3.16 11.50
N TYR A 3 23.25 3.26 12.16
CA TYR A 3 22.22 4.28 11.88
C TYR A 3 22.02 5.30 13.00
N GLN A 4 22.97 5.43 13.91
CA GLN A 4 22.83 6.25 15.13
C GLN A 4 22.52 7.72 14.84
N ASN A 5 23.14 8.33 13.80
CA ASN A 5 22.88 9.70 13.42
C ASN A 5 21.40 9.91 12.96
N ARG A 6 20.86 8.96 12.19
CA ARG A 6 19.47 9.03 11.72
C ARG A 6 18.47 8.89 12.87
N LEU A 7 18.79 8.08 13.88
CA LEU A 7 17.95 7.92 15.06
C LEU A 7 17.97 9.18 15.94
N GLN A 8 19.12 9.81 16.10
CA GLN A 8 19.25 11.09 16.81
C GLN A 8 18.48 12.21 16.10
N GLU A 9 18.55 12.28 14.77
CA GLU A 9 17.76 13.23 13.96
C GLU A 9 16.27 12.98 14.12
N ALA A 10 15.84 11.70 14.11
CA ALA A 10 14.44 11.33 14.32
C ALA A 10 13.94 11.72 15.72
N GLU A 11 14.75 11.53 16.76
CA GLU A 11 14.41 11.95 18.12
C GLU A 11 14.35 13.49 18.25
N ALA A 12 15.30 14.20 17.66
CA ALA A 12 15.29 15.67 17.64
C ALA A 12 14.01 16.19 16.94
N ARG A 13 13.65 15.60 15.80
CA ARG A 13 12.42 15.94 15.07
C ARG A 13 11.16 15.61 15.87
N TYR A 14 11.12 14.49 16.56
CA TYR A 14 10.01 14.12 17.44
C TYR A 14 9.82 15.14 18.54
N ASN A 15 10.89 15.58 19.19
CA ASN A 15 10.84 16.59 20.25
C ASN A 15 10.39 17.95 19.72
N ASP A 16 10.83 18.37 18.51
CA ASP A 16 10.33 19.58 17.84
C ASP A 16 8.84 19.50 17.54
N LEU A 17 8.36 18.36 16.99
CA LEU A 17 6.94 18.16 16.73
C LEU A 17 6.11 18.18 18.01
N ASN A 18 6.61 17.61 19.10
CA ASN A 18 5.94 17.65 20.40
C ASN A 18 5.82 19.09 20.93
N ALA A 19 6.89 19.90 20.78
CA ALA A 19 6.85 21.31 21.15
C ALA A 19 5.86 22.10 20.27
N ARG A 20 5.81 21.85 18.97
CA ARG A 20 4.84 22.47 18.05
C ARG A 20 3.41 22.11 18.34
N MET A 21 3.12 20.90 18.79
CA MET A 21 1.77 20.48 19.20
C MET A 21 1.29 21.23 20.45
N ALA A 22 2.19 21.76 21.26
CA ALA A 22 1.87 22.59 22.42
C ALA A 22 1.75 24.08 22.07
N ASP A 23 2.11 24.51 20.84
CA ASP A 23 2.04 25.90 20.41
C ASP A 23 0.59 26.33 20.14
N PRO A 24 0.09 27.39 20.80
CA PRO A 24 -1.26 27.92 20.56
C PRO A 24 -1.54 28.28 19.09
N ALA A 25 -0.51 28.69 18.32
CA ALA A 25 -0.68 28.99 16.90
C ALA A 25 -1.03 27.75 16.08
N VAL A 26 -0.44 26.59 16.40
CA VAL A 26 -0.72 25.30 15.74
C VAL A 26 -2.04 24.70 16.21
N ILE A 27 -2.37 24.84 17.52
CA ILE A 27 -3.62 24.35 18.11
C ILE A 27 -4.83 25.04 17.46
N ASN A 28 -4.74 26.31 17.15
CA ASN A 28 -5.81 27.10 16.53
C ASN A 28 -5.99 26.85 15.02
N ASP A 29 -5.06 26.12 14.39
CA ASP A 29 -5.16 25.70 12.99
C ASP A 29 -5.37 24.17 12.91
N PRO A 30 -6.61 23.68 12.68
CA PRO A 30 -6.92 22.25 12.68
C PRO A 30 -6.17 21.46 11.62
N GLU A 31 -5.85 22.10 10.48
CA GLU A 31 -5.15 21.42 9.40
C GLU A 31 -3.65 21.24 9.74
N GLN A 32 -3.00 22.28 10.25
CA GLN A 32 -1.62 22.19 10.71
C GLN A 32 -1.49 21.24 11.90
N TYR A 33 -2.42 21.31 12.86
CA TYR A 33 -2.44 20.40 14.02
C TYR A 33 -2.53 18.94 13.57
N ARG A 34 -3.45 18.62 12.64
CA ARG A 34 -3.61 17.27 12.10
C ARG A 34 -2.35 16.75 11.40
N LYS A 35 -1.69 17.60 10.59
CA LYS A 35 -0.43 17.25 9.92
C LYS A 35 0.69 17.01 10.93
N THR A 36 0.81 17.86 11.94
CA THR A 36 1.83 17.75 13.00
C THR A 36 1.60 16.51 13.86
N ALA A 37 0.35 16.24 14.27
CA ALA A 37 -0.01 15.07 15.05
C ALA A 37 0.24 13.75 14.28
N LYS A 38 -0.05 13.72 12.97
CA LYS A 38 0.26 12.56 12.13
C LYS A 38 1.78 12.32 12.08
N ALA A 39 2.57 13.34 11.79
CA ALA A 39 4.03 13.23 11.75
C ALA A 39 4.64 12.82 13.11
N HIS A 40 4.08 13.32 14.21
CA HIS A 40 4.48 12.91 15.56
C HIS A 40 4.17 11.43 15.83
N SER A 41 2.95 10.99 15.49
CA SER A 41 2.52 9.59 15.66
C SER A 41 3.39 8.61 14.86
N GLU A 42 3.84 8.99 13.65
CA GLU A 42 4.71 8.18 12.80
C GLU A 42 6.09 7.92 13.43
N LEU A 43 6.60 8.86 14.23
CA LEU A 43 7.90 8.76 14.90
C LEU A 43 7.83 8.17 16.31
N THR A 44 6.65 8.09 16.91
CA THR A 44 6.47 7.71 18.32
C THR A 44 7.05 6.32 18.62
N GLU A 45 6.75 5.34 17.78
CA GLU A 45 7.22 3.97 17.95
C GLU A 45 8.75 3.85 17.81
N LEU A 46 9.30 4.51 16.78
CA LEU A 46 10.75 4.55 16.52
C LEU A 46 11.50 5.17 17.69
N VAL A 47 11.03 6.32 18.18
CA VAL A 47 11.71 7.05 19.29
C VAL A 47 11.58 6.30 20.61
N ALA A 48 10.45 5.67 20.88
CA ALA A 48 10.28 4.84 22.07
C ALA A 48 11.29 3.68 22.08
N LYS A 49 11.38 2.93 20.98
CA LYS A 49 12.33 1.84 20.82
C LYS A 49 13.81 2.30 20.89
N TYR A 50 14.09 3.48 20.32
CA TYR A 50 15.44 4.06 20.39
C TYR A 50 15.83 4.42 21.83
N ARG A 51 14.93 4.95 22.61
CA ARG A 51 15.16 5.25 24.04
C ARG A 51 15.35 3.98 24.86
N ASP A 52 14.59 2.93 24.58
CA ASP A 52 14.75 1.63 25.22
C ASP A 52 16.10 1.02 24.88
N TRP A 53 16.52 1.06 23.61
CA TRP A 53 17.84 0.62 23.17
C TRP A 53 18.97 1.42 23.86
N THR A 54 18.87 2.76 23.89
CA THR A 54 19.90 3.61 24.53
C THR A 54 20.04 3.30 26.00
N ARG A 55 18.94 2.96 26.69
CA ARG A 55 18.95 2.53 28.09
C ARG A 55 19.62 1.19 28.26
N ALA A 56 19.22 0.20 27.47
CA ALA A 56 19.76 -1.16 27.52
C ALA A 56 21.25 -1.19 27.15
N GLU A 57 21.68 -0.42 26.15
CA GLU A 57 23.08 -0.29 25.75
C GLU A 57 23.93 0.28 26.91
N LYS A 58 23.44 1.34 27.55
CA LYS A 58 24.11 1.94 28.69
C LYS A 58 24.21 0.97 29.87
N GLU A 59 23.13 0.26 30.21
CA GLU A 59 23.11 -0.76 31.24
C GLU A 59 24.10 -1.88 30.91
N LEU A 60 24.23 -2.28 29.65
CA LEU A 60 25.19 -3.28 29.19
C LEU A 60 26.64 -2.79 29.32
N GLU A 61 26.91 -1.51 28.96
CA GLU A 61 28.24 -0.90 29.17
C GLU A 61 28.60 -0.83 30.64
N ASP A 62 27.70 -0.43 31.53
CA ASP A 62 27.88 -0.38 32.96
C ASP A 62 28.13 -1.78 33.51
N ALA A 63 27.36 -2.79 33.09
CA ALA A 63 27.60 -4.19 33.51
C ALA A 63 28.95 -4.72 33.02
N ARG A 64 29.38 -4.40 31.79
CA ARG A 64 30.70 -4.78 31.27
C ARG A 64 31.85 -4.10 32.03
N ALA A 65 31.67 -2.85 32.46
CA ALA A 65 32.63 -2.16 33.31
C ALA A 65 32.75 -2.83 34.67
N MET A 66 31.66 -3.30 35.29
CA MET A 66 31.67 -4.02 36.55
C MET A 66 32.40 -5.40 36.51
N LEU A 67 32.51 -6.00 35.30
CA LEU A 67 33.30 -7.24 35.15
C LEU A 67 34.79 -7.02 35.41
N THR A 68 35.28 -5.78 35.33
CA THR A 68 36.71 -5.44 35.62
C THR A 68 36.98 -5.11 37.09
N GLU A 69 35.94 -5.07 37.94
CA GLU A 69 36.07 -4.83 39.36
C GLU A 69 36.74 -6.01 40.05
N SER A 70 37.30 -5.77 41.25
CA SER A 70 38.09 -6.80 41.98
C SER A 70 37.23 -7.72 42.85
N ASP A 71 35.94 -7.44 43.02
CA ASP A 71 34.99 -8.17 43.85
C ASP A 71 34.35 -9.34 43.06
N PRO A 72 34.57 -10.61 43.48
CA PRO A 72 34.04 -11.79 42.81
C PRO A 72 32.50 -11.84 42.78
N GLU A 73 31.80 -11.31 43.81
CA GLU A 73 30.34 -11.30 43.85
C GLU A 73 29.77 -10.30 42.82
N LEU A 74 30.37 -9.12 42.73
CA LEU A 74 30.03 -8.12 41.72
C LEU A 74 30.30 -8.62 40.32
N GLN A 75 31.42 -9.31 40.08
CA GLN A 75 31.70 -9.92 38.77
C GLN A 75 30.66 -10.97 38.39
N GLN A 76 30.22 -11.81 39.31
CA GLN A 76 29.20 -12.81 39.02
C GLN A 76 27.84 -12.19 38.71
N MET A 77 27.42 -11.15 39.43
CA MET A 77 26.21 -10.40 39.14
C MET A 77 26.31 -9.71 37.78
N ALA A 78 27.42 -9.04 37.49
CA ALA A 78 27.65 -8.38 36.20
C ALA A 78 27.63 -9.39 35.04
N GLN A 79 28.18 -10.59 35.20
CA GLN A 79 28.13 -11.64 34.17
C GLN A 79 26.69 -12.06 33.85
N LEU A 80 25.84 -12.22 34.86
CA LEU A 80 24.43 -12.56 34.66
C LEU A 80 23.68 -11.43 33.92
N GLU A 81 23.96 -10.18 34.27
CA GLU A 81 23.36 -9.02 33.59
C GLU A 81 23.81 -8.90 32.13
N VAL A 82 25.09 -9.11 31.83
CA VAL A 82 25.60 -9.11 30.45
C VAL A 82 24.92 -10.20 29.64
N VAL A 83 24.77 -11.41 30.13
CA VAL A 83 24.09 -12.52 29.44
C VAL A 83 22.61 -12.20 29.17
N ARG A 84 21.98 -11.42 30.06
CA ARG A 84 20.59 -10.97 29.87
C ARG A 84 20.47 -9.84 28.84
N LEU A 85 21.34 -8.83 28.95
CA LEU A 85 21.24 -7.58 28.18
C LEU A 85 21.73 -7.72 26.73
N GLU A 86 22.76 -8.54 26.46
CA GLU A 86 23.27 -8.73 25.10
C GLU A 86 22.17 -9.14 24.08
N PRO A 87 21.37 -10.21 24.33
CA PRO A 87 20.31 -10.57 23.41
C PRO A 87 19.18 -9.54 23.34
N GLU A 88 18.94 -8.75 24.39
CA GLU A 88 17.96 -7.68 24.43
C GLU A 88 18.40 -6.50 23.56
N VAL A 89 19.64 -6.07 23.65
CA VAL A 89 20.22 -5.02 22.79
C VAL A 89 20.20 -5.44 21.33
N ASP A 90 20.60 -6.69 21.02
CA ASP A 90 20.57 -7.24 19.67
C ASP A 90 19.16 -7.32 19.09
N ALA A 91 18.15 -7.59 19.92
CA ALA A 91 16.74 -7.60 19.48
C ALA A 91 16.24 -6.18 19.20
N LEU A 92 16.54 -5.21 20.08
CA LEU A 92 16.19 -3.82 19.91
C LEU A 92 16.89 -3.19 18.68
N GLU A 93 18.13 -3.55 18.39
CA GLU A 93 18.83 -3.10 17.17
C GLU A 93 18.11 -3.58 15.91
N ARG A 94 17.73 -4.85 15.86
CA ARG A 94 16.96 -5.40 14.72
C ARG A 94 15.60 -4.72 14.54
N ASP A 95 14.89 -4.48 15.65
CA ASP A 95 13.61 -3.75 15.61
C ASP A 95 13.80 -2.33 15.06
N LEU A 96 14.85 -1.62 15.50
CA LEU A 96 15.15 -0.28 15.02
C LEU A 96 15.54 -0.25 13.55
N GLU A 97 16.30 -1.22 13.07
CA GLU A 97 16.63 -1.35 11.64
C GLU A 97 15.37 -1.51 10.80
N ILE A 98 14.41 -2.31 11.25
CA ILE A 98 13.11 -2.50 10.57
C ILE A 98 12.31 -1.20 10.59
N LEU A 99 12.25 -0.49 11.71
CA LEU A 99 11.51 0.77 11.85
C LEU A 99 12.11 1.93 11.04
N LEU A 100 13.41 1.88 10.73
CA LEU A 100 14.10 2.84 9.88
C LEU A 100 13.86 2.62 8.38
N LEU A 101 13.28 1.48 7.99
CA LEU A 101 12.89 1.25 6.59
C LEU A 101 11.85 2.29 6.16
N PRO A 102 11.96 2.83 4.94
CA PRO A 102 10.95 3.74 4.42
C PRO A 102 9.59 3.06 4.41
N LYS A 103 8.65 3.63 5.17
CA LYS A 103 7.26 3.16 5.18
C LYS A 103 6.64 3.44 3.81
N ASP A 104 5.93 2.46 3.28
CA ASP A 104 5.13 2.66 2.07
C ASP A 104 3.95 3.59 2.41
N PRO A 105 3.76 4.72 1.70
CA PRO A 105 2.66 5.65 1.97
C PRO A 105 1.28 4.98 1.83
N ASN A 106 1.21 3.85 1.15
CA ASN A 106 -0.01 3.08 0.96
C ASN A 106 -0.30 2.09 2.10
N ASP A 107 0.65 1.83 3.02
CA ASP A 107 0.52 0.79 4.05
C ASP A 107 -0.72 0.96 4.95
N GLU A 108 -1.20 2.19 5.14
CA GLU A 108 -2.40 2.49 5.93
C GLU A 108 -3.71 2.48 5.11
N LYS A 109 -3.62 2.36 3.77
CA LYS A 109 -4.78 2.43 2.89
C LYS A 109 -5.62 1.16 2.96
N ASN A 110 -6.90 1.31 2.63
CA ASN A 110 -7.78 0.22 2.29
C ASN A 110 -7.32 -0.48 1.01
N VAL A 111 -7.85 -1.67 0.76
CA VAL A 111 -7.43 -2.52 -0.35
C VAL A 111 -8.60 -2.84 -1.26
N ILE A 112 -8.37 -2.79 -2.55
CA ILE A 112 -9.19 -3.42 -3.57
C ILE A 112 -8.59 -4.81 -3.82
N LEU A 113 -9.30 -5.84 -3.35
CA LEU A 113 -8.97 -7.24 -3.58
C LEU A 113 -9.74 -7.74 -4.80
N GLU A 114 -9.00 -8.17 -5.82
CA GLU A 114 -9.58 -8.77 -7.00
C GLU A 114 -9.07 -10.19 -7.16
N ILE A 115 -10.01 -11.14 -7.37
CA ILE A 115 -9.69 -12.54 -7.62
C ILE A 115 -10.39 -12.95 -8.92
N ARG A 116 -9.61 -13.48 -9.86
CA ARG A 116 -10.12 -13.98 -11.14
C ARG A 116 -9.70 -15.41 -11.37
N LYS A 117 -10.58 -16.19 -12.00
CA LYS A 117 -10.22 -17.51 -12.50
C LYS A 117 -9.12 -17.40 -13.58
N GLY A 118 -8.13 -18.29 -13.50
CA GLY A 118 -7.09 -18.46 -14.52
C GLY A 118 -7.32 -19.73 -15.32
N ALA A 119 -6.24 -20.47 -15.58
CA ALA A 119 -6.30 -21.74 -16.29
C ALA A 119 -6.90 -22.86 -15.42
N GLY A 120 -7.88 -23.60 -15.93
CA GLY A 120 -8.47 -24.76 -15.23
C GLY A 120 -10.01 -24.85 -15.29
N GLY A 121 -10.66 -23.95 -16.04
CA GLY A 121 -12.11 -24.02 -16.27
C GLY A 121 -12.94 -23.89 -14.98
N ASP A 122 -13.87 -24.79 -14.76
CA ASP A 122 -14.79 -24.77 -13.62
C ASP A 122 -14.08 -24.95 -12.27
N GLU A 123 -13.02 -25.77 -12.24
CA GLU A 123 -12.22 -25.96 -11.03
C GLU A 123 -11.53 -24.67 -10.58
N ALA A 124 -11.03 -23.86 -11.53
CA ALA A 124 -10.48 -22.57 -11.21
C ALA A 124 -11.53 -21.62 -10.61
N SER A 125 -12.78 -21.70 -11.09
CA SER A 125 -13.87 -20.88 -10.54
C SER A 125 -14.26 -21.29 -9.12
N LEU A 126 -14.30 -22.58 -8.82
CA LEU A 126 -14.56 -23.11 -7.47
C LEU A 126 -13.43 -22.72 -6.51
N PHE A 127 -12.18 -22.84 -6.96
CA PHE A 127 -11.03 -22.44 -6.15
C PHE A 127 -10.99 -20.92 -5.89
N ALA A 128 -11.40 -20.11 -6.86
CA ALA A 128 -11.53 -18.65 -6.65
C ALA A 128 -12.52 -18.31 -5.52
N ALA A 129 -13.66 -19.01 -5.47
CA ALA A 129 -14.62 -18.83 -4.39
C ALA A 129 -14.07 -19.24 -3.02
N GLU A 130 -13.32 -20.34 -2.96
CA GLU A 130 -12.69 -20.80 -1.71
C GLU A 130 -11.60 -19.83 -1.22
N VAL A 131 -10.76 -19.32 -2.13
CA VAL A 131 -9.72 -18.33 -1.77
C VAL A 131 -10.35 -17.02 -1.37
N PHE A 132 -11.43 -16.57 -2.00
CA PHE A 132 -12.16 -15.39 -1.56
C PHE A 132 -12.71 -15.57 -0.14
N ARG A 133 -13.31 -16.75 0.16
CA ARG A 133 -13.76 -17.08 1.51
C ARG A 133 -12.60 -17.08 2.52
N MET A 134 -11.44 -17.61 2.15
CA MET A 134 -10.23 -17.61 2.97
C MET A 134 -9.83 -16.18 3.37
N TYR A 135 -9.77 -15.26 2.40
CA TYR A 135 -9.44 -13.85 2.69
C TYR A 135 -10.53 -13.14 3.50
N THR A 136 -11.80 -13.47 3.26
CA THR A 136 -12.92 -12.92 4.05
C THR A 136 -12.81 -13.33 5.52
N ARG A 137 -12.53 -14.59 5.80
CA ARG A 137 -12.33 -15.09 7.18
C ARG A 137 -11.09 -14.46 7.84
N TYR A 138 -10.00 -14.32 7.10
CA TYR A 138 -8.83 -13.61 7.61
C TYR A 138 -9.16 -12.16 7.94
N ALA A 139 -9.90 -11.47 7.08
CA ALA A 139 -10.35 -10.10 7.32
C ALA A 139 -11.23 -10.00 8.58
N GLU A 140 -12.16 -10.94 8.79
CA GLU A 140 -12.98 -11.03 10.00
C GLU A 140 -12.14 -11.20 11.27
N GLU A 141 -11.12 -12.09 11.26
CA GLU A 141 -10.17 -12.25 12.38
C GLU A 141 -9.40 -10.96 12.70
N GLN A 142 -9.07 -10.17 11.66
CA GLN A 142 -8.38 -8.89 11.85
C GLN A 142 -9.33 -7.72 12.20
N GLY A 143 -10.64 -7.96 12.25
CA GLY A 143 -11.65 -6.92 12.49
C GLY A 143 -11.83 -5.97 11.29
N TRP A 144 -11.50 -6.42 10.07
CA TRP A 144 -11.68 -5.65 8.85
C TRP A 144 -13.06 -5.88 8.25
N LYS A 145 -13.55 -4.89 7.51
CA LYS A 145 -14.81 -4.97 6.77
C LYS A 145 -14.54 -5.31 5.33
N VAL A 146 -15.29 -6.29 4.80
CA VAL A 146 -15.22 -6.69 3.38
C VAL A 146 -16.54 -6.32 2.71
N GLU A 147 -16.47 -5.52 1.65
CA GLU A 147 -17.62 -5.10 0.83
C GLU A 147 -17.40 -5.54 -0.61
N ILE A 148 -18.30 -6.38 -1.13
CA ILE A 148 -18.22 -6.84 -2.52
C ILE A 148 -18.69 -5.71 -3.43
N THR A 149 -17.80 -5.26 -4.32
CA THR A 149 -18.08 -4.22 -5.31
C THR A 149 -18.58 -4.80 -6.63
N SER A 150 -18.03 -5.95 -7.04
CA SER A 150 -18.42 -6.64 -8.27
C SER A 150 -18.29 -8.14 -8.09
N LEU A 151 -19.26 -8.89 -8.60
CA LEU A 151 -19.29 -10.35 -8.52
C LEU A 151 -19.75 -10.93 -9.85
N SER A 152 -18.97 -11.86 -10.38
CA SER A 152 -19.32 -12.66 -11.55
C SER A 152 -19.27 -14.14 -11.18
N GLU A 153 -20.43 -14.74 -11.07
CA GLU A 153 -20.58 -16.16 -10.70
C GLU A 153 -20.37 -17.08 -11.90
N SER A 154 -19.91 -18.30 -11.64
CA SER A 154 -19.84 -19.38 -12.62
C SER A 154 -21.08 -20.28 -12.52
N SER A 155 -21.44 -20.95 -13.61
CA SER A 155 -22.57 -21.88 -13.69
C SER A 155 -22.48 -23.07 -12.71
N VAL A 156 -21.30 -23.36 -12.18
CA VAL A 156 -21.03 -24.48 -11.23
C VAL A 156 -20.96 -24.01 -9.76
N GLY A 157 -21.41 -22.79 -9.45
CA GLY A 157 -21.39 -22.24 -8.09
C GLY A 157 -20.03 -21.69 -7.64
N GLY A 158 -19.08 -21.52 -8.56
CA GLY A 158 -17.80 -20.86 -8.32
C GLY A 158 -17.84 -19.39 -8.75
N LEU A 159 -16.66 -18.72 -8.71
CA LEU A 159 -16.49 -17.33 -9.10
C LEU A 159 -15.61 -17.21 -10.35
N ASN A 160 -16.11 -16.51 -11.38
CA ASN A 160 -15.27 -16.11 -12.51
C ASN A 160 -14.40 -14.91 -12.14
N GLU A 161 -15.00 -13.97 -11.40
CA GLU A 161 -14.34 -12.76 -10.92
C GLU A 161 -15.06 -12.26 -9.66
N VAL A 162 -14.31 -11.79 -8.70
CA VAL A 162 -14.83 -11.03 -7.56
C VAL A 162 -13.90 -9.84 -7.32
N ILE A 163 -14.49 -8.67 -7.10
CA ILE A 163 -13.83 -7.46 -6.68
C ILE A 163 -14.47 -7.02 -5.37
N ALA A 164 -13.65 -6.88 -4.34
CA ALA A 164 -14.10 -6.48 -3.02
C ALA A 164 -13.21 -5.38 -2.44
N MET A 165 -13.82 -4.44 -1.74
CA MET A 165 -13.12 -3.45 -0.91
C MET A 165 -12.91 -4.04 0.48
N VAL A 166 -11.67 -4.06 0.95
CA VAL A 166 -11.30 -4.47 2.31
C VAL A 166 -10.85 -3.24 3.08
N SER A 167 -11.61 -2.85 4.10
CA SER A 167 -11.40 -1.62 4.86
C SER A 167 -11.05 -1.93 6.31
N GLY A 168 -10.02 -1.28 6.85
CA GLY A 168 -9.56 -1.48 8.21
C GLY A 168 -8.18 -0.89 8.49
N ASN A 169 -7.58 -1.27 9.59
CA ASN A 169 -6.26 -0.78 9.99
C ASN A 169 -5.15 -1.58 9.29
N LYS A 170 -4.25 -0.88 8.57
CA LYS A 170 -3.05 -1.43 7.93
C LYS A 170 -3.36 -2.62 6.99
N VAL A 171 -4.46 -2.55 6.25
CA VAL A 171 -4.90 -3.63 5.36
C VAL A 171 -3.89 -3.88 4.25
N TYR A 172 -3.48 -2.80 3.55
CA TYR A 172 -2.52 -2.90 2.45
C TYR A 172 -1.17 -3.45 2.92
N SER A 173 -0.68 -3.01 4.05
CA SER A 173 0.62 -3.45 4.57
C SER A 173 0.69 -4.96 4.79
N ARG A 174 -0.44 -5.61 5.12
CA ARG A 174 -0.53 -7.05 5.33
C ARG A 174 -0.79 -7.83 4.05
N LEU A 175 -1.63 -7.32 3.15
CA LEU A 175 -2.05 -8.04 1.95
C LEU A 175 -1.22 -7.75 0.70
N LYS A 176 -0.38 -6.72 0.68
CA LYS A 176 0.39 -6.30 -0.51
C LYS A 176 1.23 -7.40 -1.16
N TYR A 177 1.65 -8.40 -0.39
CA TYR A 177 2.42 -9.53 -0.90
C TYR A 177 1.57 -10.71 -1.39
N GLU A 178 0.23 -10.58 -1.36
CA GLU A 178 -0.68 -11.64 -1.82
C GLU A 178 -0.97 -11.59 -3.33
N SER A 179 -0.56 -10.51 -4.02
CA SER A 179 -0.74 -10.37 -5.47
C SER A 179 0.09 -11.38 -6.25
N GLY A 180 -0.56 -12.06 -7.21
CA GLY A 180 0.10 -12.99 -8.13
C GLY A 180 -0.77 -14.18 -8.52
N VAL A 181 -0.14 -15.21 -9.08
CA VAL A 181 -0.80 -16.44 -9.52
C VAL A 181 -0.80 -17.48 -8.41
N HIS A 182 -1.97 -17.90 -7.97
CA HIS A 182 -2.17 -18.97 -6.99
C HIS A 182 -2.56 -20.25 -7.70
N ARG A 183 -1.86 -21.34 -7.41
CA ARG A 183 -2.04 -22.63 -8.06
C ARG A 183 -2.62 -23.66 -7.10
N VAL A 184 -3.66 -24.35 -7.52
CA VAL A 184 -4.27 -25.46 -6.78
C VAL A 184 -3.95 -26.80 -7.43
N GLN A 185 -3.72 -27.82 -6.63
CA GLN A 185 -3.55 -29.20 -7.03
C GLN A 185 -4.50 -30.06 -6.18
N ARG A 186 -5.57 -30.55 -6.78
CA ARG A 186 -6.53 -31.46 -6.15
C ARG A 186 -7.30 -32.25 -7.20
N VAL A 187 -8.04 -33.26 -6.75
CA VAL A 187 -9.08 -33.91 -7.56
C VAL A 187 -10.31 -33.01 -7.50
N PRO A 188 -10.74 -32.39 -8.61
CA PRO A 188 -11.92 -31.52 -8.62
C PRO A 188 -13.21 -32.31 -8.24
N ALA A 189 -14.18 -31.60 -7.67
CA ALA A 189 -15.51 -32.17 -7.44
C ALA A 189 -16.22 -32.56 -8.76
N THR A 190 -15.79 -31.99 -9.89
CA THR A 190 -16.30 -32.30 -11.23
C THR A 190 -15.57 -33.46 -11.93
N GLU A 191 -14.52 -34.03 -11.33
CA GLU A 191 -13.71 -35.09 -11.92
C GLU A 191 -14.23 -36.49 -11.51
N THR A 192 -14.58 -37.31 -12.47
CA THR A 192 -15.13 -38.63 -12.24
C THR A 192 -14.10 -39.76 -12.18
N GLN A 193 -12.87 -39.51 -12.71
CA GLN A 193 -11.81 -40.54 -12.82
C GLN A 193 -10.75 -40.41 -11.73
N GLY A 194 -10.92 -39.50 -10.76
CA GLY A 194 -9.99 -39.33 -9.64
C GLY A 194 -8.63 -38.72 -10.01
N ARG A 195 -8.50 -38.09 -11.17
CA ARG A 195 -7.23 -37.45 -11.61
C ARG A 195 -6.99 -36.12 -10.90
N VAL A 196 -5.77 -35.91 -10.45
CA VAL A 196 -5.36 -34.62 -9.89
C VAL A 196 -5.27 -33.59 -10.99
N HIS A 197 -6.05 -32.52 -10.88
CA HIS A 197 -5.98 -31.37 -11.79
C HIS A 197 -5.13 -30.27 -11.16
N THR A 198 -4.54 -29.47 -12.05
CA THR A 198 -3.79 -28.27 -11.70
C THR A 198 -4.50 -27.06 -12.28
N SER A 199 -5.08 -26.24 -11.43
CA SER A 199 -5.79 -25.01 -11.82
C SER A 199 -5.11 -23.79 -11.22
N THR A 200 -5.36 -22.63 -11.81
CA THR A 200 -4.80 -21.34 -11.33
C THR A 200 -5.89 -20.30 -11.21
N ILE A 201 -5.66 -19.41 -10.27
CA ILE A 201 -6.39 -18.15 -10.14
C ILE A 201 -5.36 -17.00 -10.06
N THR A 202 -5.81 -15.81 -10.33
CA THR A 202 -5.02 -14.60 -10.14
C THR A 202 -5.61 -13.79 -9.00
N VAL A 203 -4.75 -13.34 -8.10
CA VAL A 203 -5.10 -12.45 -7.00
C VAL A 203 -4.39 -11.14 -7.23
N VAL A 204 -5.11 -10.03 -7.16
CA VAL A 204 -4.58 -8.68 -7.23
C VAL A 204 -4.98 -7.91 -5.99
N VAL A 205 -4.02 -7.29 -5.34
CA VAL A 205 -4.19 -6.44 -4.16
C VAL A 205 -3.67 -5.07 -4.52
N MET A 206 -4.58 -4.10 -4.62
CA MET A 206 -4.24 -2.72 -4.94
C MET A 206 -4.67 -1.81 -3.79
N PRO A 207 -3.88 -0.76 -3.47
CA PRO A 207 -4.33 0.24 -2.53
C PRO A 207 -5.53 1.01 -3.10
N GLU A 208 -6.43 1.45 -2.22
CA GLU A 208 -7.50 2.37 -2.61
C GLU A 208 -6.91 3.63 -3.24
N ALA A 209 -7.40 3.98 -4.43
CA ALA A 209 -6.94 5.16 -5.15
C ALA A 209 -7.43 6.44 -4.46
N ASP A 210 -6.56 7.44 -4.39
CA ASP A 210 -6.95 8.77 -3.93
C ASP A 210 -7.87 9.44 -4.95
N GLU A 211 -8.80 10.28 -4.49
CA GLU A 211 -9.65 11.06 -5.39
C GLU A 211 -8.80 12.01 -6.23
N VAL A 212 -9.13 12.09 -7.52
CA VAL A 212 -8.49 13.02 -8.43
C VAL A 212 -9.02 14.42 -8.16
N ASP A 213 -8.20 15.29 -7.60
CA ASP A 213 -8.50 16.73 -7.46
C ASP A 213 -7.66 17.54 -8.45
N VAL A 214 -8.35 18.26 -9.34
CA VAL A 214 -7.71 19.12 -10.35
C VAL A 214 -7.79 20.56 -9.90
N GLN A 215 -6.69 21.07 -9.36
CA GLN A 215 -6.51 22.47 -9.04
C GLN A 215 -5.82 23.17 -10.24
N ILE A 216 -6.47 24.22 -10.77
CA ILE A 216 -5.93 25.00 -11.87
C ILE A 216 -5.37 26.30 -11.29
N ASP A 217 -4.04 26.46 -11.32
CA ASP A 217 -3.41 27.73 -10.95
C ASP A 217 -3.68 28.79 -12.04
N PRO A 218 -4.14 29.99 -11.70
CA PRO A 218 -4.29 31.09 -12.64
C PRO A 218 -3.00 31.43 -13.44
N LYS A 219 -1.83 31.10 -12.95
CA LYS A 219 -0.54 31.28 -13.64
C LYS A 219 -0.32 30.29 -14.78
N ASP A 220 -0.96 29.14 -14.72
CA ASP A 220 -0.84 28.06 -15.70
C ASP A 220 -1.79 28.20 -16.87
N ILE A 221 -2.60 29.25 -16.89
CA ILE A 221 -3.57 29.50 -17.96
C ILE A 221 -3.25 30.79 -18.71
N ARG A 222 -3.31 30.71 -20.04
CA ARG A 222 -3.33 31.87 -20.93
C ARG A 222 -4.74 32.05 -21.48
N ILE A 223 -5.27 33.25 -21.36
CA ILE A 223 -6.60 33.61 -21.84
C ILE A 223 -6.48 34.59 -22.99
N ASP A 224 -6.92 34.17 -24.17
CA ASP A 224 -6.97 34.99 -25.39
C ASP A 224 -8.42 35.27 -25.72
N THR A 225 -8.72 36.53 -26.08
CA THR A 225 -10.08 36.93 -26.55
C THR A 225 -10.06 37.22 -28.03
N PHE A 226 -11.13 36.85 -28.73
CA PHE A 226 -11.25 37.06 -30.18
C PHE A 226 -12.70 37.29 -30.57
N CYS A 227 -12.92 37.73 -31.80
CA CYS A 227 -14.26 37.90 -32.34
C CYS A 227 -14.89 36.54 -32.62
N SER A 228 -16.18 36.37 -32.26
CA SER A 228 -16.89 35.12 -32.53
C SER A 228 -17.06 34.91 -34.04
N SER A 229 -16.96 33.66 -34.49
CA SER A 229 -17.22 33.31 -35.91
C SER A 229 -18.67 32.81 -36.07
N GLY A 230 -19.34 33.31 -37.10
CA GLY A 230 -20.70 32.89 -37.44
C GLY A 230 -21.46 33.95 -38.26
N PRO A 231 -22.64 33.60 -38.81
CA PRO A 231 -23.50 34.55 -39.51
C PRO A 231 -24.01 35.59 -38.49
N GLY A 232 -23.55 36.84 -38.61
CA GLY A 232 -23.94 37.91 -37.68
C GLY A 232 -23.60 39.29 -38.22
N GLY A 233 -24.27 40.33 -37.69
CA GLY A 233 -24.05 41.71 -38.02
C GLY A 233 -22.85 42.32 -37.30
N GLN A 234 -22.77 43.65 -37.18
CA GLN A 234 -21.63 44.40 -36.59
C GLN A 234 -21.22 43.92 -35.20
N SER A 235 -22.13 43.39 -34.37
CA SER A 235 -21.82 42.90 -33.02
C SER A 235 -20.92 41.67 -33.02
N VAL A 236 -20.98 40.77 -33.99
CA VAL A 236 -20.17 39.57 -34.11
C VAL A 236 -18.72 39.89 -34.52
N ASN A 237 -18.60 40.91 -35.42
CA ASN A 237 -17.30 41.23 -36.02
C ASN A 237 -16.50 42.30 -35.24
N THR A 238 -17.14 43.00 -34.29
CA THR A 238 -16.49 44.10 -33.54
C THR A 238 -16.29 43.79 -32.04
N THR A 239 -17.06 42.82 -31.49
CA THR A 239 -17.01 42.53 -30.07
C THR A 239 -16.16 41.27 -29.79
N TYR A 240 -15.12 41.39 -28.99
CA TYR A 240 -14.27 40.28 -28.54
C TYR A 240 -15.01 39.43 -27.49
N SER A 241 -16.10 38.80 -27.88
CA SER A 241 -16.92 37.99 -26.96
C SER A 241 -16.45 36.56 -26.83
N ALA A 242 -15.74 36.02 -27.83
CA ALA A 242 -15.19 34.65 -27.76
C ALA A 242 -13.92 34.59 -26.93
N VAL A 243 -13.79 33.52 -26.20
CA VAL A 243 -12.67 33.29 -25.28
C VAL A 243 -11.97 31.95 -25.59
N ARG A 244 -10.65 31.99 -25.69
CA ARG A 244 -9.81 30.81 -25.79
C ARG A 244 -8.95 30.73 -24.51
N ILE A 245 -8.99 29.61 -23.83
CA ILE A 245 -8.15 29.33 -22.67
C ILE A 245 -7.18 28.21 -23.05
N THR A 246 -5.88 28.47 -22.86
CA THR A 246 -4.81 27.49 -23.06
C THR A 246 -4.20 27.18 -21.72
N HIS A 247 -4.22 25.92 -21.32
CA HIS A 247 -3.51 25.44 -20.16
C HIS A 247 -2.07 25.12 -20.55
N LEU A 248 -1.11 25.90 -20.06
CA LEU A 248 0.28 25.88 -20.49
C LEU A 248 0.99 24.53 -20.22
N PRO A 249 0.84 23.89 -19.05
CA PRO A 249 1.53 22.63 -18.77
C PRO A 249 1.09 21.45 -19.64
N THR A 250 -0.19 21.37 -19.98
CA THR A 250 -0.74 20.26 -20.79
C THR A 250 -1.01 20.63 -22.23
N ASN A 251 -0.82 21.91 -22.60
CA ASN A 251 -1.14 22.45 -23.92
C ASN A 251 -2.60 22.26 -24.35
N THR A 252 -3.51 22.04 -23.38
CA THR A 252 -4.94 21.85 -23.63
C THR A 252 -5.59 23.17 -23.97
N VAL A 253 -6.23 23.26 -25.12
CA VAL A 253 -6.92 24.45 -25.60
C VAL A 253 -8.43 24.26 -25.57
N VAL A 254 -9.13 25.22 -24.98
CA VAL A 254 -10.60 25.31 -24.96
C VAL A 254 -11.02 26.65 -25.48
N SER A 255 -11.92 26.66 -26.47
CA SER A 255 -12.54 27.89 -26.97
C SER A 255 -14.04 27.83 -26.71
N CYS A 256 -14.63 28.98 -26.32
CA CYS A 256 -16.05 29.13 -26.12
C CYS A 256 -16.52 30.46 -26.73
N GLN A 257 -17.57 30.39 -27.56
CA GLN A 257 -18.17 31.56 -28.28
C GLN A 257 -19.71 31.54 -28.29
N ASP A 258 -20.31 30.73 -27.40
CA ASP A 258 -21.75 30.44 -27.42
C ASP A 258 -22.60 31.63 -26.96
N GLU A 259 -22.04 32.43 -26.03
CA GLU A 259 -22.75 33.55 -25.41
C GLU A 259 -22.27 34.91 -25.94
N LYS A 260 -23.14 35.91 -25.88
CA LYS A 260 -22.80 37.31 -26.24
C LYS A 260 -21.86 37.94 -25.17
N SER A 261 -21.77 37.39 -23.99
CA SER A 261 -20.99 37.90 -22.87
C SER A 261 -19.65 37.18 -22.76
N GLN A 262 -18.55 37.93 -22.88
CA GLN A 262 -17.18 37.43 -22.64
C GLN A 262 -17.00 36.76 -21.28
N ILE A 263 -17.60 37.33 -20.21
CA ILE A 263 -17.53 36.80 -18.85
C ILE A 263 -18.16 35.40 -18.76
N LYS A 264 -19.34 35.22 -19.39
CA LYS A 264 -20.03 33.93 -19.45
C LYS A 264 -19.23 32.91 -20.26
N ASN A 265 -18.69 33.32 -21.41
CA ASN A 265 -17.85 32.46 -22.26
C ASN A 265 -16.57 32.03 -21.51
N ARG A 266 -15.95 32.93 -20.75
CA ARG A 266 -14.79 32.62 -19.91
C ARG A 266 -15.14 31.61 -18.82
N ALA A 267 -16.25 31.79 -18.10
CA ALA A 267 -16.68 30.86 -17.06
C ALA A 267 -16.94 29.46 -17.63
N LYS A 268 -17.63 29.40 -18.78
CA LYS A 268 -17.96 28.17 -19.48
C LYS A 268 -16.71 27.46 -20.03
N ALA A 269 -15.77 28.21 -20.62
CA ALA A 269 -14.49 27.68 -21.09
C ALA A 269 -13.65 27.12 -19.93
N MET A 270 -13.65 27.78 -18.76
CA MET A 270 -12.97 27.31 -17.57
C MET A 270 -13.59 26.02 -17.03
N GLN A 271 -14.91 25.91 -17.04
CA GLN A 271 -15.60 24.69 -16.65
C GLN A 271 -15.26 23.52 -17.59
N VAL A 272 -15.27 23.75 -18.90
CA VAL A 272 -14.88 22.72 -19.90
C VAL A 272 -13.39 22.34 -19.74
N LEU A 273 -12.51 23.32 -19.49
CA LEU A 273 -11.09 23.04 -19.25
C LEU A 273 -10.91 22.14 -18.02
N ARG A 274 -11.56 22.48 -16.90
CA ARG A 274 -11.51 21.65 -15.68
C ARG A 274 -11.98 20.22 -15.94
N SER A 275 -13.07 20.06 -16.69
CA SER A 275 -13.61 18.74 -17.05
C SER A 275 -12.63 17.93 -17.91
N ARG A 276 -11.95 18.57 -18.87
CA ARG A 276 -10.94 17.92 -19.72
C ARG A 276 -9.71 17.52 -18.95
N LEU A 277 -9.20 18.40 -18.10
CA LEU A 277 -8.03 18.10 -17.26
C LEU A 277 -8.34 16.97 -16.27
N TYR A 278 -9.54 16.98 -15.66
CA TYR A 278 -10.00 15.89 -14.82
C TYR A 278 -10.03 14.55 -15.57
N GLN A 279 -10.60 14.55 -16.78
CA GLN A 279 -10.65 13.34 -17.61
C GLN A 279 -9.25 12.83 -17.97
N MET A 280 -8.33 13.72 -18.36
CA MET A 280 -6.94 13.35 -18.67
C MET A 280 -6.20 12.75 -17.48
N GLU A 281 -6.38 13.32 -16.29
CA GLU A 281 -5.72 12.81 -15.07
C GLU A 281 -6.34 11.47 -14.63
N LEU A 282 -7.67 11.32 -14.77
CA LEU A 282 -8.35 10.05 -14.53
C LEU A 282 -7.87 8.96 -15.50
N GLU A 283 -7.75 9.26 -16.80
CA GLU A 283 -7.23 8.31 -17.79
C GLU A 283 -5.79 7.89 -17.48
N LYS A 284 -4.96 8.83 -17.08
CA LYS A 284 -3.57 8.57 -16.66
C LYS A 284 -3.51 7.67 -15.43
N GLN A 285 -4.33 7.96 -14.41
CA GLN A 285 -4.43 7.14 -13.21
C GLN A 285 -4.89 5.71 -13.54
N LEU A 286 -5.93 5.57 -14.37
CA LEU A 286 -6.42 4.25 -14.81
C LEU A 286 -5.38 3.49 -15.62
N ALA A 287 -4.59 4.17 -16.46
CA ALA A 287 -3.50 3.55 -17.22
C ALA A 287 -2.39 3.06 -16.29
N GLN A 288 -2.03 3.83 -15.26
CA GLN A 288 -1.05 3.41 -14.24
C GLN A 288 -1.53 2.19 -13.46
N ILE A 289 -2.76 2.24 -12.93
CA ILE A 289 -3.38 1.11 -12.24
C ILE A 289 -3.42 -0.14 -13.14
N GLY A 290 -3.78 0.02 -14.41
CA GLY A 290 -3.80 -1.06 -15.39
C GLY A 290 -2.41 -1.67 -15.65
N ALA A 291 -1.36 -0.84 -15.71
CA ALA A 291 0.02 -1.29 -15.87
C ALA A 291 0.54 -2.04 -14.62
N GLU A 292 0.29 -1.50 -13.43
CA GLU A 292 0.63 -2.13 -12.16
C GLU A 292 -0.06 -3.48 -12.01
N ARG A 293 -1.37 -3.54 -12.27
CA ARG A 293 -2.15 -4.78 -12.26
C ARG A 293 -1.57 -5.82 -13.20
N LYS A 294 -1.21 -5.43 -14.43
CA LYS A 294 -0.61 -6.33 -15.40
C LYS A 294 0.76 -6.85 -14.94
N SER A 295 1.57 -6.02 -14.29
CA SER A 295 2.86 -6.44 -13.75
C SER A 295 2.73 -7.42 -12.59
N MET A 296 1.69 -7.29 -11.74
CA MET A 296 1.44 -8.18 -10.60
C MET A 296 1.00 -9.58 -11.02
N VAL A 297 0.25 -9.70 -12.11
CA VAL A 297 -0.40 -10.96 -12.52
C VAL A 297 0.36 -11.66 -13.67
N GLY A 298 1.17 -10.92 -14.43
CA GLY A 298 1.84 -11.44 -15.60
C GLY A 298 0.84 -11.95 -16.65
N THR A 299 1.06 -13.19 -17.15
CA THR A 299 0.16 -13.88 -18.09
C THR A 299 -0.90 -14.74 -17.40
N GLY A 300 -0.79 -14.97 -16.08
CA GLY A 300 -1.64 -15.88 -15.31
C GLY A 300 -1.33 -17.37 -15.58
N ASP A 301 -0.21 -17.67 -16.20
CA ASP A 301 0.20 -19.05 -16.52
C ASP A 301 0.58 -19.81 -15.22
N ARG A 302 0.43 -21.14 -15.27
CA ARG A 302 0.81 -22.06 -14.19
C ARG A 302 2.27 -21.99 -13.79
N SER A 303 3.15 -21.54 -14.69
CA SER A 303 4.58 -21.33 -14.46
C SER A 303 4.88 -20.15 -13.55
N GLU A 304 4.06 -19.09 -13.59
CA GLU A 304 4.22 -17.84 -12.85
C GLU A 304 3.69 -17.89 -11.41
N LYS A 305 3.37 -19.09 -10.92
CA LYS A 305 2.83 -19.31 -9.58
C LYS A 305 3.69 -18.71 -8.48
N ILE A 306 3.10 -17.92 -7.59
CA ILE A 306 3.72 -17.50 -6.35
C ILE A 306 3.46 -18.51 -5.23
N ARG A 307 2.27 -19.13 -5.20
CA ARG A 307 1.88 -20.07 -4.14
C ARG A 307 1.17 -21.29 -4.71
N THR A 308 1.42 -22.47 -4.11
CA THR A 308 0.77 -23.72 -4.47
C THR A 308 0.02 -24.28 -3.28
N TYR A 309 -1.26 -24.61 -3.48
CA TYR A 309 -2.17 -25.25 -2.55
C TYR A 309 -2.33 -26.72 -2.98
N ASN A 310 -1.71 -27.65 -2.24
CA ASN A 310 -1.71 -29.08 -2.55
C ASN A 310 -2.60 -29.81 -1.55
N PHE A 311 -3.83 -30.09 -1.96
CA PHE A 311 -4.84 -30.75 -1.11
C PHE A 311 -4.49 -32.21 -0.77
N PRO A 312 -4.02 -33.06 -1.72
CA PRO A 312 -3.61 -34.43 -1.39
C PRO A 312 -2.54 -34.55 -0.31
N GLN A 313 -1.67 -33.53 -0.19
CA GLN A 313 -0.58 -33.49 0.78
C GLN A 313 -0.87 -32.58 1.99
N ASN A 314 -2.05 -31.99 2.07
CA ASN A 314 -2.44 -30.98 3.06
C ASN A 314 -1.35 -29.90 3.22
N ARG A 315 -0.82 -29.37 2.11
CA ARG A 315 0.36 -28.53 2.06
C ARG A 315 0.16 -27.24 1.27
N VAL A 316 0.59 -26.11 1.84
CA VAL A 316 0.76 -24.84 1.14
C VAL A 316 2.25 -24.53 0.99
N THR A 317 2.68 -24.14 -0.20
CA THR A 317 4.05 -23.75 -0.47
C THR A 317 4.08 -22.38 -1.12
N ASP A 318 4.72 -21.39 -0.48
CA ASP A 318 5.05 -20.10 -1.10
C ASP A 318 6.43 -20.20 -1.75
N HIS A 319 6.45 -20.07 -3.08
CA HIS A 319 7.67 -20.31 -3.87
C HIS A 319 8.66 -19.14 -3.82
N ARG A 320 8.22 -17.96 -3.43
CA ARG A 320 9.08 -16.77 -3.35
C ARG A 320 10.11 -16.88 -2.22
N ILE A 321 9.70 -17.48 -1.11
CA ILE A 321 10.52 -17.61 0.10
C ILE A 321 10.80 -19.07 0.48
N GLY A 322 10.33 -20.03 -0.33
CA GLY A 322 10.50 -21.47 -0.05
C GLY A 322 9.74 -21.97 1.17
N LEU A 323 8.80 -21.18 1.71
CA LEU A 323 8.01 -21.54 2.89
C LEU A 323 7.05 -22.68 2.55
N THR A 324 7.06 -23.72 3.39
CA THR A 324 6.12 -24.86 3.27
C THR A 324 5.43 -25.09 4.59
N LEU A 325 4.08 -25.08 4.59
CA LEU A 325 3.22 -25.36 5.74
C LEU A 325 2.35 -26.57 5.45
N HIS A 326 2.34 -27.54 6.39
CA HIS A 326 1.53 -28.77 6.29
C HIS A 326 0.20 -28.65 7.06
N GLN A 327 -0.50 -27.51 6.82
CA GLN A 327 -1.75 -27.13 7.48
C GLN A 327 -2.66 -26.38 6.50
N LEU A 328 -2.82 -26.92 5.28
CA LEU A 328 -3.63 -26.29 4.23
C LEU A 328 -5.05 -25.99 4.70
N ASP A 329 -5.68 -26.91 5.42
CA ASP A 329 -7.06 -26.77 5.91
C ASP A 329 -7.20 -25.50 6.79
N LEU A 330 -6.22 -25.26 7.68
CA LEU A 330 -6.23 -24.07 8.53
C LEU A 330 -6.00 -22.79 7.73
N VAL A 331 -5.15 -22.85 6.72
CA VAL A 331 -4.92 -21.71 5.82
C VAL A 331 -6.19 -21.37 5.06
N MET A 332 -6.91 -22.38 4.52
CA MET A 332 -8.18 -22.18 3.81
C MET A 332 -9.30 -21.71 4.75
N ASP A 333 -9.16 -21.92 6.06
CA ASP A 333 -10.05 -21.38 7.09
C ASP A 333 -9.71 -19.95 7.54
N GLY A 334 -8.69 -19.31 6.93
CA GLY A 334 -8.34 -17.91 7.17
C GLY A 334 -7.06 -17.70 7.96
N ARG A 335 -6.39 -18.73 8.48
CA ARG A 335 -5.13 -18.57 9.24
C ARG A 335 -3.94 -18.26 8.32
N LEU A 336 -3.95 -17.07 7.74
CA LEU A 336 -2.89 -16.58 6.84
C LEU A 336 -1.71 -15.93 7.56
N GLN A 337 -1.86 -15.58 8.83
CA GLN A 337 -0.86 -14.81 9.58
C GLN A 337 0.56 -15.38 9.48
N PRO A 338 0.84 -16.69 9.62
CA PRO A 338 2.20 -17.22 9.53
C PRO A 338 2.85 -17.01 8.16
N ILE A 339 2.05 -17.00 7.07
CA ILE A 339 2.55 -16.76 5.72
C ILE A 339 2.85 -15.27 5.54
N ILE A 340 1.94 -14.41 6.00
CA ILE A 340 2.06 -12.96 5.90
C ILE A 340 3.29 -12.47 6.69
N ASP A 341 3.48 -12.97 7.91
CA ASP A 341 4.63 -12.61 8.74
C ASP A 341 5.96 -13.06 8.11
N ALA A 342 6.02 -14.28 7.57
CA ALA A 342 7.20 -14.77 6.89
C ALA A 342 7.55 -13.94 5.63
N LEU A 343 6.55 -13.58 4.83
CA LEU A 343 6.72 -12.73 3.66
C LEU A 343 7.16 -11.32 4.05
N THR A 344 6.54 -10.75 5.07
CA THR A 344 6.90 -9.42 5.58
C THR A 344 8.34 -9.39 6.04
N THR A 345 8.76 -10.36 6.86
CA THR A 345 10.14 -10.49 7.34
C THR A 345 11.14 -10.66 6.20
N TYR A 346 10.80 -11.49 5.20
CA TYR A 346 11.65 -11.70 4.04
C TYR A 346 11.87 -10.40 3.24
N TYR A 347 10.80 -9.70 2.86
CA TYR A 347 10.92 -8.45 2.10
C TYR A 347 11.53 -7.30 2.90
N GLN A 348 11.33 -7.26 4.21
CA GLN A 348 12.03 -6.32 5.09
C GLN A 348 13.55 -6.60 5.08
N SER A 349 13.94 -7.87 5.19
CA SER A 349 15.35 -8.26 5.15
C SER A 349 16.03 -7.97 3.79
N GLU A 350 15.31 -8.15 2.68
CA GLU A 350 15.80 -7.74 1.34
C GLU A 350 16.02 -6.23 1.25
N ARG A 351 15.05 -5.43 1.68
CA ARG A 351 15.18 -3.95 1.70
C ARG A 351 16.36 -3.49 2.57
N LEU A 352 16.60 -4.13 3.72
CA LEU A 352 17.75 -3.83 4.57
C LEU A 352 19.07 -4.13 3.85
N ARG A 353 19.16 -5.25 3.11
CA ARG A 353 20.35 -5.61 2.30
C ARG A 353 20.61 -4.59 1.20
N GLU A 354 19.58 -4.21 0.43
CA GLU A 354 19.69 -3.20 -0.63
C GLU A 354 20.17 -1.85 -0.08
N GLN A 355 19.67 -1.41 1.07
CA GLN A 355 20.15 -0.19 1.73
C GLN A 355 21.57 -0.34 2.29
N GLY A 356 21.95 -1.55 2.72
CA GLY A 356 23.28 -1.87 3.19
C GLY A 356 24.34 -1.86 2.09
N GLU A 357 23.96 -2.19 0.84
CA GLU A 357 24.85 -2.15 -0.33
C GLU A 357 24.94 -0.76 -0.96
N ALA A 358 23.92 0.09 -0.78
CA ALA A 358 23.86 1.44 -1.32
C ALA A 358 24.54 2.53 -0.45
N ALA A 359 24.99 2.17 0.77
CA ALA A 359 25.64 3.03 1.76
C ALA A 359 27.12 2.65 1.97
#